data_27c4cb12ec444549ec003e2d4d76e66c
#
_entry.id   27c4cb12ec444549ec003e2d4d76e66c
#
_cell.length_a   1.000
_cell.length_b   1.000
_cell.length_c   1.000
_cell.angle_alpha   90.00
_cell.angle_beta   90.00
_cell.angle_gamma   90.00
#
_symmetry.space_group_name_H-M   'P 1'
#
loop_
_entity.id
_entity.type
_entity.pdbx_description
1 polymer ?
#
loop_
_entity_poly.entity_id
_entity_poly.type
_entity_poly.pdbx_seq_one_letter_code
_entity_poly.pdbx_strand_id
1 'polypeptide(L)'
;VLTGITDTMVADAPTEASAVPAFLDFARGAVLVAHNAGFDVGFLKAACARLSIAWPNPPVLDTVKLARQVVTRDEAPNHKLSTLARVFRTSVQPSHRALADAQATVDVLHGVLERLGNRGVHTLDELVEWQHHVTPAQRAKRRLADDVPRAGGVYLFRDAKGKVLYVGKSRSLKARLSSYRRPGGDGRLNVAHV
;
A
#
# COMPACT_ATOMS: atom_id res chain seq x y z
N VAL A 1 18.04 -12.54 -4.53
CA VAL A 1 16.89 -12.84 -3.67
C VAL A 1 16.60 -11.61 -2.82
N LEU A 2 15.38 -11.07 -2.90
CA LEU A 2 15.02 -9.77 -2.30
C LEU A 2 15.16 -9.79 -0.76
N THR A 3 14.69 -10.86 -0.12
CA THR A 3 14.66 -10.98 1.34
C THR A 3 15.94 -11.57 1.93
N GLY A 4 16.75 -12.28 1.14
CA GLY A 4 17.90 -13.05 1.60
C GLY A 4 17.54 -14.21 2.56
N ILE A 5 16.27 -14.65 2.60
CA ILE A 5 15.85 -15.84 3.34
C ILE A 5 16.26 -17.08 2.55
N THR A 6 16.92 -18.02 3.23
CA THR A 6 17.35 -19.31 2.65
C THR A 6 16.57 -20.46 3.30
N ASP A 7 16.53 -21.61 2.62
CA ASP A 7 15.86 -22.81 3.13
C ASP A 7 16.42 -23.24 4.51
N THR A 8 17.74 -23.09 4.71
CA THR A 8 18.39 -23.38 5.99
C THR A 8 17.88 -22.50 7.13
N MET A 9 17.56 -21.23 6.84
CA MET A 9 17.06 -20.30 7.87
C MET A 9 15.65 -20.63 8.33
N VAL A 10 14.89 -21.36 7.54
CA VAL A 10 13.49 -21.72 7.84
C VAL A 10 13.30 -23.22 8.11
N ALA A 11 14.39 -24.01 8.11
CA ALA A 11 14.33 -25.45 8.32
C ALA A 11 13.63 -25.83 9.65
N ASP A 12 13.92 -25.09 10.72
CA ASP A 12 13.36 -25.30 12.05
C ASP A 12 12.17 -24.34 12.36
N ALA A 13 11.72 -23.57 11.38
CA ALA A 13 10.61 -22.65 11.58
C ALA A 13 9.26 -23.40 11.70
N PRO A 14 8.28 -22.86 12.45
CA PRO A 14 6.94 -23.42 12.51
C PRO A 14 6.33 -23.52 11.12
N THR A 15 5.60 -24.61 10.88
CA THR A 15 4.85 -24.78 9.61
C THR A 15 3.74 -23.74 9.50
N GLU A 16 3.24 -23.51 8.29
CA GLU A 16 2.07 -22.64 8.05
C GLU A 16 0.86 -23.11 8.91
N ALA A 17 0.65 -24.42 9.02
CA ALA A 17 -0.43 -25.00 9.81
C ALA A 17 -0.35 -24.72 11.32
N SER A 18 0.85 -24.47 11.83
CA SER A 18 1.08 -24.06 13.22
C SER A 18 1.10 -22.54 13.38
N ALA A 19 1.80 -21.84 12.49
CA ALA A 19 2.04 -20.40 12.63
C ALA A 19 0.76 -19.56 12.40
N VAL A 20 -0.08 -19.91 11.42
CA VAL A 20 -1.26 -19.11 11.07
C VAL A 20 -2.31 -19.14 12.20
N PRO A 21 -2.71 -20.28 12.77
CA PRO A 21 -3.62 -20.29 13.92
C PRO A 21 -3.08 -19.53 15.12
N ALA A 22 -1.79 -19.71 15.45
CA ALA A 22 -1.16 -19.00 16.56
C ALA A 22 -1.15 -17.48 16.34
N PHE A 23 -0.87 -17.02 15.11
CA PHE A 23 -0.96 -15.60 14.75
C PHE A 23 -2.38 -15.07 14.88
N LEU A 24 -3.40 -15.81 14.40
CA LEU A 24 -4.79 -15.38 14.47
C LEU A 24 -5.30 -15.30 15.93
N ASP A 25 -4.84 -16.20 16.76
CA ASP A 25 -5.16 -16.17 18.19
C ASP A 25 -4.48 -14.99 18.89
N PHE A 26 -3.20 -14.76 18.62
CA PHE A 26 -2.46 -13.59 19.12
C PHE A 26 -3.09 -12.27 18.68
N ALA A 27 -3.54 -12.17 17.42
CA ALA A 27 -4.14 -10.97 16.84
C ALA A 27 -5.64 -10.81 17.15
N ARG A 28 -6.21 -11.68 17.96
CA ARG A 28 -7.65 -11.66 18.30
C ARG A 28 -8.06 -10.34 18.92
N GLY A 29 -9.03 -9.66 18.31
CA GLY A 29 -9.53 -8.37 18.77
C GLY A 29 -8.59 -7.19 18.51
N ALA A 30 -7.45 -7.42 17.86
CA ALA A 30 -6.50 -6.38 17.50
C ALA A 30 -6.82 -5.75 16.13
N VAL A 31 -6.24 -4.57 15.90
CA VAL A 31 -6.18 -3.93 14.59
C VAL A 31 -4.90 -4.35 13.90
N LEU A 32 -4.98 -4.90 12.72
CA LEU A 32 -3.80 -5.20 11.92
C LEU A 32 -3.27 -3.94 11.26
N VAL A 33 -1.99 -3.69 11.42
CA VAL A 33 -1.31 -2.55 10.78
C VAL A 33 -0.21 -3.07 9.87
N ALA A 34 -0.20 -2.62 8.63
CA ALA A 34 0.86 -2.99 7.69
C ALA A 34 1.14 -1.85 6.70
N HIS A 35 2.32 -1.91 6.09
CA HIS A 35 2.73 -0.98 5.04
C HIS A 35 2.43 -1.56 3.66
N ASN A 36 1.38 -1.07 2.99
CA ASN A 36 0.76 -1.70 1.82
C ASN A 36 0.00 -2.98 2.20
N ALA A 37 -0.86 -2.84 3.20
CA ALA A 37 -1.54 -3.93 3.91
C ALA A 37 -2.28 -4.94 3.01
N GLY A 38 -2.66 -4.54 1.80
CA GLY A 38 -3.28 -5.45 0.83
C GLY A 38 -2.40 -6.65 0.47
N PHE A 39 -1.07 -6.49 0.53
CA PHE A 39 -0.11 -7.56 0.30
C PHE A 39 -0.13 -8.57 1.45
N ASP A 40 0.14 -8.12 2.67
CA ASP A 40 0.24 -8.98 3.85
C ASP A 40 -1.08 -9.68 4.18
N VAL A 41 -2.18 -8.93 4.16
CA VAL A 41 -3.54 -9.49 4.37
C VAL A 41 -3.92 -10.48 3.27
N GLY A 42 -3.46 -10.25 2.03
CA GLY A 42 -3.65 -11.19 0.94
C GLY A 42 -3.00 -12.55 1.20
N PHE A 43 -1.76 -12.55 1.70
CA PHE A 43 -1.07 -13.80 2.07
C PHE A 43 -1.76 -14.50 3.24
N LEU A 44 -2.15 -13.78 4.29
CA LEU A 44 -2.85 -14.36 5.44
C LEU A 44 -4.19 -14.98 5.03
N LYS A 45 -4.97 -14.30 4.19
CA LYS A 45 -6.24 -14.85 3.67
C LYS A 45 -6.02 -16.11 2.83
N ALA A 46 -4.99 -16.12 1.99
CA ALA A 46 -4.66 -17.29 1.18
C ALA A 46 -4.20 -18.47 2.06
N ALA A 47 -3.41 -18.21 3.09
CA ALA A 47 -3.00 -19.22 4.07
C ALA A 47 -4.21 -19.79 4.83
N CYS A 48 -5.09 -18.93 5.33
CA CYS A 48 -6.34 -19.37 5.98
C CYS A 48 -7.18 -20.27 5.06
N ALA A 49 -7.31 -19.88 3.78
CA ALA A 49 -8.07 -20.66 2.80
C ALA A 49 -7.46 -22.05 2.57
N ARG A 50 -6.13 -22.15 2.46
CA ARG A 50 -5.42 -23.45 2.34
C ARG A 50 -5.62 -24.35 3.55
N LEU A 51 -5.69 -23.77 4.73
CA LEU A 51 -5.88 -24.48 6.01
C LEU A 51 -7.35 -24.68 6.37
N SER A 52 -8.28 -24.26 5.51
CA SER A 52 -9.73 -24.30 5.80
C SER A 52 -10.12 -23.54 7.08
N ILE A 53 -9.39 -22.48 7.40
CA ILE A 53 -9.64 -21.59 8.54
C ILE A 53 -10.43 -20.37 8.05
N ALA A 54 -11.53 -20.03 8.75
CA ALA A 54 -12.28 -18.83 8.43
C ALA A 54 -11.44 -17.57 8.75
N TRP A 55 -11.33 -16.64 7.79
CA TRP A 55 -10.68 -15.35 8.03
C TRP A 55 -11.52 -14.50 8.99
N PRO A 56 -10.99 -14.03 10.14
CA PRO A 56 -11.79 -13.32 11.16
C PRO A 56 -12.13 -11.87 10.77
N ASN A 57 -11.64 -11.40 9.64
CA ASN A 57 -11.88 -10.06 9.09
C ASN A 57 -11.60 -8.90 10.08
N PRO A 58 -10.43 -8.86 10.74
CA PRO A 58 -10.09 -7.79 11.68
C PRO A 58 -10.05 -6.43 10.98
N PRO A 59 -10.17 -5.31 11.72
CA PRO A 59 -9.86 -3.99 11.20
C PRO A 59 -8.41 -3.93 10.70
N VAL A 60 -8.20 -3.26 9.57
CA VAL A 60 -6.86 -3.14 8.95
C VAL A 60 -6.55 -1.68 8.67
N LEU A 61 -5.42 -1.20 9.17
CA LEU A 61 -4.85 0.09 8.83
C LEU A 61 -3.66 -0.08 7.87
N ASP A 62 -3.67 0.67 6.78
CA ASP A 62 -2.61 0.71 5.78
C ASP A 62 -1.83 2.01 5.90
N THR A 63 -0.60 1.94 6.42
CA THR A 63 0.24 3.12 6.63
C THR A 63 0.57 3.87 5.33
N VAL A 64 0.57 3.20 4.16
CA VAL A 64 0.72 3.89 2.87
C VAL A 64 -0.47 4.79 2.58
N LYS A 65 -1.68 4.28 2.84
CA LYS A 65 -2.91 5.04 2.60
C LYS A 65 -3.00 6.23 3.53
N LEU A 66 -2.71 6.03 4.81
CA LEU A 66 -2.71 7.11 5.81
C LEU A 66 -1.61 8.14 5.53
N ALA A 67 -0.37 7.70 5.24
CA ALA A 67 0.74 8.59 4.93
C ALA A 67 0.46 9.48 3.72
N ARG A 68 -0.25 8.98 2.70
CA ARG A 68 -0.66 9.79 1.54
C ARG A 68 -1.57 10.97 1.87
N GLN A 69 -2.19 10.96 3.03
CA GLN A 69 -3.05 12.06 3.48
C GLN A 69 -2.24 13.16 4.19
N VAL A 70 -1.07 12.84 4.73
CA VAL A 70 -0.32 13.72 5.63
C VAL A 70 1.12 14.01 5.20
N VAL A 71 1.67 13.26 4.26
CA VAL A 71 3.02 13.46 3.72
C VAL A 71 2.89 14.01 2.30
N THR A 72 3.43 15.18 2.07
CA THR A 72 3.39 15.85 0.77
C THR A 72 4.48 15.32 -0.17
N ARG A 73 4.36 15.64 -1.47
CA ARG A 73 5.39 15.25 -2.46
C ARG A 73 6.71 15.97 -2.23
N ASP A 74 6.68 17.16 -1.66
CA ASP A 74 7.89 17.95 -1.36
C ASP A 74 8.66 17.32 -0.20
N GLU A 75 7.97 16.68 0.76
CA GLU A 75 8.59 15.94 1.85
C GLU A 75 9.12 14.56 1.42
N ALA A 76 8.41 13.89 0.51
CA ALA A 76 8.75 12.56 0.06
C ALA A 76 8.37 12.32 -1.42
N PRO A 77 9.31 11.88 -2.27
CA PRO A 77 9.04 11.60 -3.68
C PRO A 77 8.09 10.40 -3.87
N ASN A 78 7.99 9.55 -2.89
CA ASN A 78 7.11 8.38 -2.85
C ASN A 78 6.79 7.98 -1.41
N HIS A 79 5.85 7.02 -1.25
CA HIS A 79 5.43 6.50 0.05
C HIS A 79 5.92 5.06 0.30
N LYS A 80 7.12 4.70 -0.17
CA LYS A 80 7.77 3.45 0.20
C LYS A 80 8.18 3.49 1.67
N LEU A 81 8.23 2.35 2.34
CA LEU A 81 8.59 2.26 3.74
C LEU A 81 9.96 2.91 4.02
N SER A 82 10.96 2.63 3.19
CA SER A 82 12.30 3.24 3.30
C SER A 82 12.31 4.76 3.15
N THR A 83 11.40 5.33 2.35
CA THR A 83 11.28 6.77 2.19
C THR A 83 10.59 7.39 3.41
N LEU A 84 9.50 6.79 3.87
CA LEU A 84 8.79 7.26 5.07
C LEU A 84 9.63 7.07 6.33
N ALA A 85 10.44 6.01 6.42
CA ALA A 85 11.38 5.80 7.51
C ALA A 85 12.36 6.96 7.66
N ARG A 86 12.83 7.53 6.56
CA ARG A 86 13.67 8.75 6.59
C ARG A 86 12.89 9.99 7.00
N VAL A 87 11.67 10.17 6.48
CA VAL A 87 10.81 11.32 6.82
C VAL A 87 10.49 11.36 8.31
N PHE A 88 10.14 10.20 8.87
CA PHE A 88 9.75 10.07 10.27
C PHE A 88 10.93 9.71 11.19
N ARG A 89 12.16 9.57 10.65
CA ARG A 89 13.38 9.26 11.41
C ARG A 89 13.22 8.01 12.28
N THR A 90 12.74 6.90 11.68
CA THR A 90 12.50 5.66 12.40
C THR A 90 13.75 5.15 13.10
N SER A 91 13.56 4.50 14.24
CA SER A 91 14.63 3.89 15.05
C SER A 91 15.33 2.74 14.30
N VAL A 92 14.60 2.05 13.42
CA VAL A 92 15.10 0.95 12.58
C VAL A 92 14.90 1.28 11.11
N GLN A 93 15.91 0.98 10.28
CA GLN A 93 15.80 1.12 8.84
C GLN A 93 15.22 -0.16 8.21
N PRO A 94 14.25 -0.05 7.29
CA PRO A 94 13.72 -1.20 6.56
C PRO A 94 14.81 -1.92 5.76
N SER A 95 14.81 -3.24 5.82
CA SER A 95 15.85 -4.07 5.21
C SER A 95 15.31 -5.29 4.46
N HIS A 96 14.00 -5.33 4.17
CA HIS A 96 13.29 -6.50 3.64
C HIS A 96 13.35 -7.71 4.58
N ARG A 97 13.45 -7.45 5.89
CA ARG A 97 13.35 -8.42 6.97
C ARG A 97 12.10 -8.12 7.78
N ALA A 98 11.29 -9.15 8.03
CA ALA A 98 9.97 -9.00 8.63
C ALA A 98 9.97 -8.16 9.91
N LEU A 99 10.88 -8.46 10.85
CA LEU A 99 10.95 -7.74 12.13
C LEU A 99 11.36 -6.27 11.94
N ALA A 100 12.42 -6.01 11.16
CA ALA A 100 12.91 -4.65 10.92
C ALA A 100 11.85 -3.80 10.19
N ASP A 101 11.19 -4.38 9.19
CA ASP A 101 10.14 -3.69 8.44
C ASP A 101 8.90 -3.45 9.31
N ALA A 102 8.55 -4.38 10.21
CA ALA A 102 7.46 -4.20 11.17
C ALA A 102 7.78 -3.09 12.18
N GLN A 103 8.99 -3.05 12.74
CA GLN A 103 9.42 -1.99 13.65
C GLN A 103 9.43 -0.62 12.98
N ALA A 104 9.98 -0.52 11.76
CA ALA A 104 9.92 0.71 10.98
C ALA A 104 8.47 1.13 10.66
N THR A 105 7.58 0.17 10.43
CA THR A 105 6.15 0.43 10.18
C THR A 105 5.47 0.99 11.43
N VAL A 106 5.82 0.54 12.63
CA VAL A 106 5.32 1.09 13.90
C VAL A 106 5.72 2.55 14.05
N ASP A 107 7.00 2.87 13.83
CA ASP A 107 7.48 4.25 13.94
C ASP A 107 6.80 5.17 12.89
N VAL A 108 6.66 4.69 11.66
CA VAL A 108 5.93 5.40 10.61
C VAL A 108 4.46 5.61 11.01
N LEU A 109 3.80 4.60 11.60
CA LEU A 109 2.44 4.73 12.09
C LEU A 109 2.35 5.85 13.13
N HIS A 110 3.24 5.88 14.13
CA HIS A 110 3.25 6.90 15.17
C HIS A 110 3.39 8.31 14.58
N GLY A 111 4.34 8.52 13.65
CA GLY A 111 4.49 9.81 13.00
C GLY A 111 3.30 10.22 12.12
N VAL A 112 2.63 9.25 11.52
CA VAL A 112 1.39 9.50 10.77
C VAL A 112 0.23 9.84 11.70
N LEU A 113 0.10 9.13 12.83
CA LEU A 113 -0.94 9.40 13.84
C LEU A 113 -0.78 10.79 14.44
N GLU A 114 0.44 11.22 14.77
CA GLU A 114 0.72 12.56 15.25
C GLU A 114 0.22 13.62 14.27
N ARG A 115 0.53 13.47 12.99
CA ARG A 115 0.08 14.41 11.95
C ARG A 115 -1.44 14.40 11.74
N LEU A 116 -2.07 13.23 11.84
CA LEU A 116 -3.52 13.08 11.73
C LEU A 116 -4.23 13.64 12.95
N GLY A 117 -3.67 13.45 14.17
CA GLY A 117 -4.19 14.07 15.40
C GLY A 117 -4.27 15.59 15.29
N ASN A 118 -3.26 16.22 14.70
CA ASN A 118 -3.26 17.67 14.41
C ASN A 118 -4.33 18.09 13.38
N ARG A 119 -4.97 17.13 12.70
CA ARG A 119 -6.09 17.34 11.77
C ARG A 119 -7.43 16.90 12.34
N GLY A 120 -7.49 16.62 13.64
CA GLY A 120 -8.71 16.24 14.35
C GLY A 120 -9.10 14.75 14.21
N VAL A 121 -8.16 13.88 13.84
CA VAL A 121 -8.39 12.43 13.74
C VAL A 121 -7.88 11.77 15.03
N HIS A 122 -8.78 11.28 15.87
CA HIS A 122 -8.45 10.81 17.22
C HIS A 122 -8.94 9.40 17.53
N THR A 123 -9.79 8.83 16.68
CA THR A 123 -10.40 7.51 16.90
C THR A 123 -10.03 6.51 15.79
N LEU A 124 -10.18 5.22 16.09
CA LEU A 124 -9.97 4.15 15.10
C LEU A 124 -10.93 4.27 13.90
N ASP A 125 -12.19 4.58 14.17
CA ASP A 125 -13.20 4.71 13.11
C ASP A 125 -12.85 5.84 12.15
N GLU A 126 -12.40 6.98 12.67
CA GLU A 126 -11.90 8.09 11.86
C GLU A 126 -10.66 7.70 11.06
N LEU A 127 -9.71 6.94 11.64
CA LEU A 127 -8.54 6.45 10.90
C LEU A 127 -8.93 5.52 9.76
N VAL A 128 -9.88 4.62 9.99
CA VAL A 128 -10.42 3.71 8.98
C VAL A 128 -11.11 4.51 7.87
N GLU A 129 -11.85 5.54 8.20
CA GLU A 129 -12.46 6.43 7.21
C GLU A 129 -11.40 7.20 6.42
N TRP A 130 -10.42 7.82 7.11
CA TRP A 130 -9.35 8.60 6.48
C TRP A 130 -8.51 7.79 5.50
N GLN A 131 -8.21 6.54 5.77
CA GLN A 131 -7.45 5.71 4.82
C GLN A 131 -8.23 5.43 3.51
N HIS A 132 -9.56 5.57 3.51
CA HIS A 132 -10.41 5.45 2.34
C HIS A 132 -10.71 6.80 1.67
N HIS A 133 -10.32 7.89 2.31
CA HIS A 133 -10.55 9.23 1.79
C HIS A 133 -9.80 9.44 0.46
N VAL A 134 -10.56 9.80 -0.57
CA VAL A 134 -10.01 10.06 -1.90
C VAL A 134 -9.84 11.55 -2.06
N THR A 135 -8.62 12.04 -2.16
CA THR A 135 -8.37 13.47 -2.38
C THR A 135 -9.07 13.98 -3.66
N PRO A 136 -9.43 15.27 -3.73
CA PRO A 136 -10.01 15.83 -4.96
C PRO A 136 -9.17 15.55 -6.21
N ALA A 137 -7.82 15.62 -6.10
CA ALA A 137 -6.91 15.29 -7.19
C ALA A 137 -6.98 13.80 -7.60
N GLN A 138 -7.08 12.89 -6.64
CA GLN A 138 -7.26 11.46 -6.92
C GLN A 138 -8.64 11.19 -7.54
N ARG A 139 -9.67 11.92 -7.09
CA ARG A 139 -11.03 11.81 -7.64
C ARG A 139 -11.07 12.29 -9.09
N ALA A 140 -10.40 13.42 -9.39
CA ALA A 140 -10.26 13.91 -10.76
C ALA A 140 -9.53 12.90 -11.66
N LYS A 141 -8.42 12.32 -11.19
CA LYS A 141 -7.70 11.27 -11.93
C LYS A 141 -8.53 9.98 -12.13
N ARG A 142 -9.41 9.63 -11.21
CA ARG A 142 -10.31 8.49 -11.39
C ARG A 142 -11.32 8.74 -12.53
N ARG A 143 -11.91 9.94 -12.60
CA ARG A 143 -12.87 10.32 -13.65
C ARG A 143 -12.29 10.21 -15.06
N LEU A 144 -11.01 10.55 -15.25
CA LEU A 144 -10.35 10.47 -16.56
C LEU A 144 -10.33 9.07 -17.20
N ALA A 145 -10.59 8.02 -16.43
CA ALA A 145 -10.60 6.65 -16.96
C ALA A 145 -11.95 5.95 -16.79
N ASP A 146 -12.99 6.64 -16.31
CA ASP A 146 -14.31 6.01 -16.10
C ASP A 146 -15.04 5.78 -17.43
N ASP A 147 -14.90 6.71 -18.37
CA ASP A 147 -15.56 6.67 -19.69
C ASP A 147 -14.72 5.95 -20.77
N VAL A 148 -13.58 5.36 -20.38
CA VAL A 148 -12.71 4.68 -21.33
C VAL A 148 -13.25 3.29 -21.69
N PRO A 149 -13.35 2.96 -22.99
CA PRO A 149 -13.90 1.69 -23.44
C PRO A 149 -13.01 0.50 -23.04
N ARG A 150 -13.62 -0.67 -22.89
CA ARG A 150 -12.90 -1.95 -22.68
C ARG A 150 -12.31 -2.53 -23.95
N ALA A 151 -12.22 -1.74 -25.00
CA ALA A 151 -11.69 -2.12 -26.32
C ALA A 151 -10.19 -1.85 -26.42
N GLY A 152 -9.57 -2.43 -27.45
CA GLY A 152 -8.20 -2.12 -27.85
C GLY A 152 -8.09 -0.73 -28.45
N GLY A 153 -6.94 -0.09 -28.29
CA GLY A 153 -6.73 1.23 -28.85
C GLY A 153 -5.40 1.88 -28.45
N VAL A 154 -5.26 3.10 -28.86
CA VAL A 154 -4.12 3.97 -28.53
C VAL A 154 -4.58 5.03 -27.54
N TYR A 155 -3.74 5.36 -26.57
CA TYR A 155 -3.99 6.42 -25.60
C TYR A 155 -2.79 7.36 -25.53
N LEU A 156 -3.07 8.62 -25.23
CA LEU A 156 -2.07 9.68 -25.10
C LEU A 156 -2.19 10.31 -23.73
N PHE A 157 -1.03 10.51 -23.08
CA PHE A 157 -0.94 11.42 -21.94
C PHE A 157 -0.45 12.77 -22.42
N ARG A 158 -1.11 13.83 -21.95
CA ARG A 158 -0.78 15.22 -22.26
C ARG A 158 -0.60 15.99 -20.97
N ASP A 159 0.27 16.98 -20.97
CA ASP A 159 0.34 17.95 -19.88
C ASP A 159 -0.84 18.95 -19.93
N ALA A 160 -0.90 19.83 -18.93
CA ALA A 160 -1.93 20.87 -18.85
C ALA A 160 -1.90 21.88 -20.03
N LYS A 161 -0.78 21.94 -20.79
CA LYS A 161 -0.62 22.77 -21.98
C LYS A 161 -0.96 22.01 -23.27
N GLY A 162 -1.41 20.74 -23.17
CA GLY A 162 -1.76 19.91 -24.31
C GLY A 162 -0.59 19.20 -25.00
N LYS A 163 0.65 19.38 -24.54
CA LYS A 163 1.83 18.69 -25.08
C LYS A 163 1.73 17.20 -24.79
N VAL A 164 1.97 16.37 -25.80
CA VAL A 164 1.98 14.91 -25.64
C VAL A 164 3.23 14.50 -24.85
N LEU A 165 3.01 13.85 -23.73
CA LEU A 165 4.03 13.30 -22.84
C LEU A 165 4.31 11.83 -23.12
N TYR A 166 3.27 11.09 -23.53
CA TYR A 166 3.38 9.67 -23.80
C TYR A 166 2.28 9.19 -24.76
N VAL A 167 2.63 8.21 -25.59
CA VAL A 167 1.71 7.49 -26.46
C VAL A 167 1.84 6.01 -26.17
N GLY A 168 0.72 5.35 -25.90
CA GLY A 168 0.71 3.91 -25.61
C GLY A 168 -0.40 3.20 -26.35
N LYS A 169 -0.21 1.90 -26.61
CA LYS A 169 -1.24 1.00 -27.14
C LYS A 169 -1.62 -0.08 -26.14
N SER A 170 -2.86 -0.51 -26.13
CA SER A 170 -3.33 -1.60 -25.30
C SER A 170 -4.46 -2.37 -25.97
N ARG A 171 -4.56 -3.68 -25.67
CA ARG A 171 -5.70 -4.52 -26.06
C ARG A 171 -6.96 -4.21 -25.25
N SER A 172 -6.83 -3.58 -24.09
CA SER A 172 -7.92 -3.09 -23.25
C SER A 172 -7.51 -1.76 -22.63
N LEU A 173 -8.01 -0.67 -23.18
CA LEU A 173 -7.71 0.68 -22.70
C LEU A 173 -8.11 0.85 -21.22
N LYS A 174 -9.31 0.37 -20.83
CA LYS A 174 -9.79 0.48 -19.46
C LYS A 174 -8.89 -0.26 -18.46
N ALA A 175 -8.45 -1.48 -18.77
CA ALA A 175 -7.55 -2.25 -17.92
C ALA A 175 -6.17 -1.57 -17.83
N ARG A 176 -5.65 -1.08 -18.95
CA ARG A 176 -4.35 -0.40 -19.00
C ARG A 176 -4.35 0.91 -18.21
N LEU A 177 -5.35 1.77 -18.43
CA LEU A 177 -5.43 3.04 -17.69
C LEU A 177 -5.73 2.83 -16.21
N SER A 178 -6.48 1.78 -15.86
CA SER A 178 -6.65 1.39 -14.45
C SER A 178 -5.36 0.92 -13.78
N SER A 179 -4.41 0.34 -14.53
CA SER A 179 -3.11 -0.05 -13.98
C SER A 179 -2.25 1.14 -13.55
N TYR A 180 -2.37 2.29 -14.20
CA TYR A 180 -1.71 3.53 -13.80
C TYR A 180 -2.30 4.18 -12.54
N ARG A 181 -3.49 3.74 -12.10
CA ARG A 181 -4.09 4.16 -10.83
C ARG A 181 -3.47 3.45 -9.63
N ARG A 182 -2.81 2.30 -9.84
CA ARG A 182 -2.16 1.55 -8.76
C ARG A 182 -0.87 2.25 -8.36
N PRO A 183 -0.60 2.40 -7.06
CA PRO A 183 0.71 2.82 -6.59
C PRO A 183 1.76 1.81 -7.07
N GLY A 184 2.80 2.27 -7.75
CA GLY A 184 3.81 1.39 -8.33
C GLY A 184 3.47 0.84 -9.72
N GLY A 185 2.42 1.34 -10.36
CA GLY A 185 2.10 1.01 -11.76
C GLY A 185 3.28 1.32 -12.69
N ASP A 186 3.47 0.47 -13.66
CA ASP A 186 4.50 0.34 -14.69
C ASP A 186 5.61 1.41 -14.62
N GLY A 187 6.78 1.03 -14.05
CA GLY A 187 7.93 1.91 -13.82
C GLY A 187 8.55 2.53 -15.10
N ARG A 188 7.89 2.40 -16.26
CA ARG A 188 8.29 3.00 -17.53
C ARG A 188 7.85 4.44 -17.71
N LEU A 189 6.99 4.92 -16.81
CA LEU A 189 6.54 6.30 -16.81
C LEU A 189 6.71 6.89 -15.42
N ASN A 190 7.48 7.95 -15.36
CA ASN A 190 7.47 8.82 -14.19
C ASN A 190 6.14 9.61 -14.23
N VAL A 191 5.02 8.92 -13.90
CA VAL A 191 3.66 9.48 -13.89
C VAL A 191 3.50 10.56 -12.81
N ALA A 192 4.59 10.97 -12.18
CA ALA A 192 4.63 12.03 -11.19
C ALA A 192 4.34 13.42 -11.78
N HIS A 193 4.44 13.57 -13.12
CA HIS A 193 4.27 14.85 -13.79
C HIS A 193 3.07 14.92 -14.77
N VAL A 194 2.11 13.98 -14.66
CA VAL A 194 0.87 14.00 -15.45
C VAL A 194 -0.31 14.30 -14.57
#